data_c9bb6c01948205cc38383581f1fe039a
#
_entry.id   c9bb6c01948205cc38383581f1fe039a
#
_cell.length_a   1.000
_cell.length_b   1.000
_cell.length_c   1.000
_cell.angle_alpha   90.00
_cell.angle_beta   90.00
_cell.angle_gamma   90.00
#
_symmetry.space_group_name_H-M   'P 1'
#
loop_
_entity.id
_entity.type
_entity.pdbx_description
1 polymer ?
#
loop_
_entity_poly.entity_id
_entity_poly.type
_entity_poly.pdbx_seq_one_letter_code
_entity_poly.pdbx_strand_id
1 'polypeptide(L)'
;NIVNLMAAATLAYAVGMQPEKIWHALAKCHSTWGRNQFIKTKNQVDILFDGYNANPDSMNALIKNVSTLEVQGRKVAVIGQMREMGSKAQELHEELGLLVGSQKFDQVFFIGENFKDFEAGLKKAHYQNYLVDTDLTPSMKEVFLNYVKPQDFVFIKGSRGIKTERFVDLCEPLNWNSKY
;
A
#
# COMPACT_ATOMS: atom_id res chain seq x y z
N ASN A 1 10.46 2.43 8.75
CA ASN A 1 10.14 3.46 9.74
C ASN A 1 11.35 3.82 10.63
N ILE A 2 12.46 4.15 9.98
CA ILE A 2 13.76 4.38 10.64
C ILE A 2 13.70 5.52 11.66
N VAL A 3 12.95 6.59 11.36
CA VAL A 3 12.80 7.76 12.24
C VAL A 3 12.21 7.37 13.59
N ASN A 4 11.18 6.52 13.60
CA ASN A 4 10.57 6.05 14.85
C ASN A 4 11.51 5.12 15.63
N LEU A 5 12.29 4.28 14.94
CA LEU A 5 13.31 3.45 15.57
C LEU A 5 14.42 4.31 16.19
N MET A 6 14.86 5.34 15.48
CA MET A 6 15.85 6.28 16.00
C MET A 6 15.32 7.07 17.22
N ALA A 7 14.09 7.55 17.16
CA ALA A 7 13.46 8.23 18.29
C ALA A 7 13.36 7.31 19.52
N ALA A 8 12.92 6.07 19.33
CA ALA A 8 12.85 5.09 20.41
C ALA A 8 14.23 4.77 20.99
N ALA A 9 15.26 4.62 20.15
CA ALA A 9 16.64 4.41 20.56
C ALA A 9 17.19 5.58 21.36
N THR A 10 16.92 6.81 20.92
CA THR A 10 17.35 8.04 21.61
C THR A 10 16.70 8.15 22.99
N LEU A 11 15.40 7.87 23.10
CA LEU A 11 14.69 7.86 24.37
C LEU A 11 15.25 6.77 25.31
N ALA A 12 15.47 5.57 24.80
CA ALA A 12 16.05 4.47 25.57
C ALA A 12 17.45 4.82 26.10
N TYR A 13 18.28 5.46 25.28
CA TYR A 13 19.60 5.95 25.69
C TYR A 13 19.50 7.04 26.74
N ALA A 14 18.59 7.99 26.59
CA ALA A 14 18.39 9.09 27.55
C ALA A 14 17.95 8.63 28.94
N VAL A 15 17.25 7.48 29.04
CA VAL A 15 16.90 6.87 30.34
C VAL A 15 17.94 5.87 30.84
N GLY A 16 19.14 5.85 30.26
CA GLY A 16 20.30 5.11 30.76
C GLY A 16 20.43 3.66 30.23
N MET A 17 19.70 3.28 29.19
CA MET A 17 19.89 1.96 28.56
C MET A 17 21.23 1.89 27.82
N GLN A 18 21.96 0.79 27.99
CA GLN A 18 23.25 0.59 27.34
C GLN A 18 23.08 0.46 25.81
N PRO A 19 23.98 1.07 25.00
CA PRO A 19 23.88 1.05 23.53
C PRO A 19 23.77 -0.35 22.95
N GLU A 20 24.50 -1.33 23.47
CA GLU A 20 24.48 -2.72 23.01
C GLU A 20 23.10 -3.36 23.17
N LYS A 21 22.40 -3.07 24.28
CA LYS A 21 21.03 -3.54 24.51
C LYS A 21 20.04 -2.89 23.55
N ILE A 22 20.24 -1.59 23.25
CA ILE A 22 19.43 -0.86 22.27
C ILE A 22 19.60 -1.50 20.88
N TRP A 23 20.84 -1.75 20.43
CA TRP A 23 21.11 -2.39 19.15
C TRP A 23 20.45 -3.76 19.04
N HIS A 24 20.58 -4.60 20.06
CA HIS A 24 19.95 -5.92 20.07
C HIS A 24 18.41 -5.84 20.04
N ALA A 25 17.82 -4.84 20.66
CA ALA A 25 16.39 -4.61 20.64
C ALA A 25 15.93 -4.13 19.27
N LEU A 26 16.64 -3.18 18.65
CA LEU A 26 16.33 -2.68 17.30
C LEU A 26 16.38 -3.80 16.25
N ALA A 27 17.35 -4.69 16.33
CA ALA A 27 17.46 -5.85 15.42
C ALA A 27 16.28 -6.81 15.49
N LYS A 28 15.53 -6.80 16.60
CA LYS A 28 14.33 -7.62 16.82
C LYS A 28 13.02 -6.88 16.51
N CYS A 29 13.10 -5.61 16.14
CA CYS A 29 11.91 -4.84 15.79
C CYS A 29 11.34 -5.27 14.44
N HIS A 30 10.07 -5.60 14.43
CA HIS A 30 9.31 -5.85 13.22
C HIS A 30 8.31 -4.73 12.97
N SER A 31 7.95 -4.50 11.71
CA SER A 31 6.85 -3.60 11.40
C SER A 31 5.54 -4.17 11.95
N THR A 32 4.70 -3.29 12.49
CA THR A 32 3.36 -3.68 12.92
C THR A 32 2.51 -4.04 11.71
N TRP A 33 1.45 -4.81 11.94
CA TRP A 33 0.51 -5.20 10.90
C TRP A 33 0.05 -3.99 10.06
N GLY A 34 0.01 -4.18 8.74
CA GLY A 34 -0.44 -3.15 7.81
C GLY A 34 0.49 -1.93 7.67
N ARG A 35 1.75 -2.02 8.12
CA ARG A 35 2.72 -0.93 7.95
C ARG A 35 3.97 -1.41 7.22
N ASN A 36 4.02 -1.12 5.91
CA ASN A 36 5.13 -1.50 5.03
C ASN A 36 5.55 -2.98 5.20
N GLN A 37 4.58 -3.88 5.29
CA GLN A 37 4.86 -5.30 5.39
C GLN A 37 5.21 -5.88 4.02
N PHE A 38 6.35 -6.56 3.95
CA PHE A 38 6.74 -7.30 2.78
C PHE A 38 6.27 -8.75 2.93
N ILE A 39 5.42 -9.22 2.01
CA ILE A 39 4.74 -10.50 2.10
C ILE A 39 5.09 -11.32 0.86
N LYS A 40 5.62 -12.52 1.07
CA LYS A 40 5.83 -13.51 0.02
C LYS A 40 4.59 -14.37 -0.13
N THR A 41 4.29 -14.80 -1.34
CA THR A 41 3.15 -15.67 -1.63
C THR A 41 3.60 -17.02 -2.19
N LYS A 42 2.72 -18.03 -2.13
CA LYS A 42 2.98 -19.35 -2.73
C LYS A 42 3.17 -19.24 -4.25
N ASN A 43 2.47 -18.31 -4.87
CA ASN A 43 2.46 -18.09 -6.32
C ASN A 43 3.61 -17.19 -6.81
N GLN A 44 4.65 -16.97 -5.97
CA GLN A 44 5.82 -16.15 -6.31
C GLN A 44 5.47 -14.69 -6.64
N VAL A 45 4.40 -14.17 -6.08
CA VAL A 45 4.05 -12.75 -6.11
C VAL A 45 4.64 -12.09 -4.87
N ASP A 46 5.29 -10.95 -5.05
CA ASP A 46 5.80 -10.13 -3.96
C ASP A 46 4.80 -9.02 -3.63
N ILE A 47 4.43 -8.90 -2.35
CA ILE A 47 3.47 -7.88 -1.93
C ILE A 47 4.13 -6.92 -0.95
N LEU A 48 3.97 -5.62 -1.18
CA LEU A 48 4.20 -4.58 -0.18
C LEU A 48 2.84 -4.09 0.33
N PHE A 49 2.51 -4.41 1.58
CA PHE A 49 1.25 -4.08 2.20
C PHE A 49 1.39 -2.96 3.24
N ASP A 50 0.68 -1.85 3.03
CA ASP A 50 0.60 -0.69 3.92
C ASP A 50 -0.86 -0.22 4.12
N GLY A 51 -1.71 -1.13 4.59
CA GLY A 51 -3.17 -0.96 4.71
C GLY A 51 -3.67 -0.51 6.09
N TYR A 52 -2.79 -0.07 7.00
CA TYR A 52 -3.21 0.38 8.32
C TYR A 52 -3.82 1.79 8.30
N ASN A 53 -3.22 2.70 7.55
CA ASN A 53 -3.70 4.07 7.40
C ASN A 53 -3.27 4.66 6.06
N ALA A 54 -4.05 5.63 5.58
CA ALA A 54 -3.74 6.38 4.37
C ALA A 54 -4.10 7.85 4.55
N ASN A 55 -3.15 8.72 4.23
CA ASN A 55 -3.32 10.16 4.12
C ASN A 55 -2.50 10.67 2.91
N PRO A 56 -2.73 11.91 2.43
CA PRO A 56 -2.08 12.42 1.23
C PRO A 56 -0.56 12.32 1.26
N ASP A 57 0.09 12.70 2.36
CA ASP A 57 1.55 12.70 2.48
C ASP A 57 2.12 11.28 2.42
N SER A 58 1.51 10.34 3.16
CA SER A 58 1.95 8.95 3.18
C SER A 58 1.70 8.24 1.84
N MET A 59 0.60 8.58 1.14
CA MET A 59 0.32 8.09 -0.20
C MET A 59 1.36 8.61 -1.19
N ASN A 60 1.58 9.93 -1.22
CA ASN A 60 2.53 10.57 -2.11
C ASN A 60 3.95 10.00 -1.95
N ALA A 61 4.44 9.93 -0.71
CA ALA A 61 5.78 9.41 -0.41
C ALA A 61 5.94 7.95 -0.86
N LEU A 62 4.99 7.09 -0.51
CA LEU A 62 5.12 5.65 -0.75
C LEU A 62 4.91 5.30 -2.23
N ILE A 63 3.93 5.93 -2.91
CA ILE A 63 3.68 5.73 -4.35
C ILE A 63 4.91 6.11 -5.17
N LYS A 64 5.53 7.27 -4.90
CA LYS A 64 6.76 7.69 -5.58
C LYS A 64 7.91 6.72 -5.35
N ASN A 65 8.10 6.26 -4.11
CA ASN A 65 9.15 5.30 -3.80
C ASN A 65 8.93 3.95 -4.50
N VAL A 66 7.72 3.43 -4.45
CA VAL A 66 7.39 2.14 -5.09
C VAL A 66 7.52 2.21 -6.61
N SER A 67 7.15 3.34 -7.22
CA SER A 67 7.23 3.50 -8.68
C SER A 67 8.65 3.39 -9.22
N THR A 68 9.66 3.73 -8.41
CA THR A 68 11.08 3.67 -8.78
C THR A 68 11.74 2.32 -8.52
N LEU A 69 11.08 1.40 -7.81
CA LEU A 69 11.64 0.07 -7.56
C LEU A 69 11.81 -0.70 -8.87
N GLU A 70 12.95 -1.36 -9.01
CA GLU A 70 13.16 -2.34 -10.06
C GLU A 70 12.60 -3.68 -9.61
N VAL A 71 11.71 -4.27 -10.40
CA VAL A 71 11.06 -5.57 -10.13
C VAL A 71 11.20 -6.48 -11.35
N GLN A 72 11.13 -7.79 -11.14
CA GLN A 72 11.27 -8.75 -12.24
C GLN A 72 10.05 -8.79 -13.14
N GLY A 73 8.85 -8.75 -12.55
CA GLY A 73 7.57 -8.76 -13.26
C GLY A 73 6.96 -7.37 -13.38
N ARG A 74 5.65 -7.33 -13.42
CA ARG A 74 4.86 -6.09 -13.51
C ARG A 74 4.64 -5.48 -12.13
N LYS A 75 4.42 -4.17 -12.10
CA LYS A 75 4.00 -3.43 -10.90
C LYS A 75 2.49 -3.21 -10.92
N VAL A 76 1.81 -3.81 -9.98
CA VAL A 76 0.37 -3.67 -9.77
C VAL A 76 0.12 -2.82 -8.53
N ALA A 77 -0.63 -1.73 -8.66
CA ALA A 77 -1.04 -0.90 -7.54
C ALA A 77 -2.48 -1.21 -7.12
N VAL A 78 -2.70 -1.49 -5.85
CA VAL A 78 -4.01 -1.59 -5.22
C VAL A 78 -4.15 -0.44 -4.24
N ILE A 79 -4.99 0.52 -4.57
CA ILE A 79 -5.16 1.75 -3.82
C ILE A 79 -6.55 1.75 -3.17
N GLY A 80 -6.61 1.92 -1.87
CA GLY A 80 -7.85 2.14 -1.13
C GLY A 80 -8.05 3.62 -0.82
N GLN A 81 -9.30 4.01 -0.67
CA GLN A 81 -9.70 5.36 -0.28
C GLN A 81 -8.96 5.86 0.96
N MET A 82 -8.61 7.13 0.97
CA MET A 82 -8.22 7.87 2.17
C MET A 82 -9.47 8.30 2.93
N ARG A 83 -9.60 7.90 4.19
CA ARG A 83 -10.72 8.30 5.06
C ARG A 83 -10.39 9.58 5.82
N GLU A 84 -11.43 10.21 6.37
CA GLU A 84 -11.31 11.40 7.24
C GLU A 84 -10.77 12.65 6.53
N MET A 85 -10.98 12.76 5.21
CA MET A 85 -10.54 13.91 4.41
C MET A 85 -11.50 15.10 4.44
N GLY A 86 -12.68 14.95 5.07
CA GLY A 86 -13.68 16.00 5.17
C GLY A 86 -14.12 16.54 3.81
N SER A 87 -14.31 17.85 3.70
CA SER A 87 -14.73 18.52 2.47
C SER A 87 -13.71 18.46 1.32
N LYS A 88 -12.47 18.07 1.60
CA LYS A 88 -11.40 17.93 0.59
C LYS A 88 -11.31 16.54 -0.02
N ALA A 89 -12.18 15.61 0.38
CA ALA A 89 -12.09 14.22 -0.07
C ALA A 89 -12.07 14.08 -1.59
N GLN A 90 -12.93 14.79 -2.29
CA GLN A 90 -13.02 14.77 -3.76
C GLN A 90 -11.70 15.23 -4.39
N GLU A 91 -11.23 16.43 -4.04
CA GLU A 91 -10.01 17.04 -4.56
C GLU A 91 -8.79 16.13 -4.32
N LEU A 92 -8.61 15.65 -3.08
CA LEU A 92 -7.47 14.81 -2.70
C LEU A 92 -7.47 13.45 -3.38
N HIS A 93 -8.63 12.86 -3.69
CA HIS A 93 -8.68 11.61 -4.44
C HIS A 93 -8.45 11.81 -5.94
N GLU A 94 -8.84 12.95 -6.49
CA GLU A 94 -8.50 13.30 -7.88
C GLU A 94 -6.98 13.54 -8.01
N GLU A 95 -6.37 14.28 -7.09
CA GLU A 95 -4.91 14.47 -7.03
C GLU A 95 -4.16 13.13 -6.87
N LEU A 96 -4.69 12.23 -6.03
CA LEU A 96 -4.13 10.89 -5.85
C LEU A 96 -4.20 10.08 -7.15
N GLY A 97 -5.33 10.14 -7.87
CA GLY A 97 -5.48 9.49 -9.17
C GLY A 97 -4.49 10.03 -10.20
N LEU A 98 -4.31 11.36 -10.27
CA LEU A 98 -3.33 12.00 -11.13
C LEU A 98 -1.89 11.56 -10.78
N LEU A 99 -1.57 11.52 -9.49
CA LEU A 99 -0.27 11.05 -9.01
C LEU A 99 -0.02 9.60 -9.44
N VAL A 100 -0.95 8.69 -9.15
CA VAL A 100 -0.81 7.26 -9.48
C VAL A 100 -0.70 7.05 -10.98
N GLY A 101 -1.55 7.72 -11.77
CA GLY A 101 -1.55 7.62 -13.22
C GLY A 101 -0.29 8.17 -13.88
N SER A 102 0.42 9.09 -13.21
CA SER A 102 1.71 9.62 -13.69
C SER A 102 2.90 8.72 -13.36
N GLN A 103 2.68 7.65 -12.58
CA GLN A 103 3.75 6.69 -12.21
C GLN A 103 3.79 5.49 -13.16
N LYS A 104 4.85 4.68 -13.02
CA LYS A 104 5.11 3.50 -13.85
C LYS A 104 4.46 2.25 -13.21
N PHE A 105 3.14 2.22 -13.10
CA PHE A 105 2.40 1.01 -12.77
C PHE A 105 1.84 0.36 -14.05
N ASP A 106 1.82 -0.95 -14.10
CA ASP A 106 1.28 -1.71 -15.24
C ASP A 106 -0.24 -1.85 -15.14
N GLN A 107 -0.77 -1.92 -13.92
CA GLN A 107 -2.20 -1.99 -13.62
C GLN A 107 -2.51 -1.30 -12.29
N VAL A 108 -3.65 -0.62 -12.22
CA VAL A 108 -4.15 0.05 -11.02
C VAL A 108 -5.54 -0.48 -10.67
N PHE A 109 -5.72 -0.85 -9.40
CA PHE A 109 -7.02 -1.13 -8.80
C PHE A 109 -7.30 -0.09 -7.73
N PHE A 110 -8.52 0.42 -7.69
CA PHE A 110 -8.96 1.31 -6.61
C PHE A 110 -10.28 0.84 -6.03
N ILE A 111 -10.39 0.87 -4.69
CA ILE A 111 -11.64 0.62 -3.97
C ILE A 111 -11.95 1.76 -2.99
N GLY A 112 -13.19 2.21 -3.00
CA GLY A 112 -13.72 3.22 -2.09
C GLY A 112 -14.76 4.12 -2.72
N GLU A 113 -15.51 4.84 -1.89
CA GLU A 113 -16.61 5.72 -2.34
C GLU A 113 -16.16 6.83 -3.30
N ASN A 114 -14.91 7.30 -3.16
CA ASN A 114 -14.31 8.31 -4.02
C ASN A 114 -13.71 7.75 -5.33
N PHE A 115 -14.17 6.60 -5.80
CA PHE A 115 -13.61 5.97 -7.01
C PHE A 115 -13.77 6.84 -8.28
N LYS A 116 -14.86 7.62 -8.39
CA LYS A 116 -15.06 8.52 -9.53
C LYS A 116 -14.06 9.69 -9.54
N ASP A 117 -13.74 10.21 -8.37
CA ASP A 117 -12.77 11.30 -8.21
C ASP A 117 -11.36 10.78 -8.53
N PHE A 118 -11.01 9.61 -8.01
CA PHE A 118 -9.74 8.94 -8.31
C PHE A 118 -9.62 8.62 -9.82
N GLU A 119 -10.69 8.12 -10.42
CA GLU A 119 -10.76 7.86 -11.87
C GLU A 119 -10.57 9.13 -12.71
N ALA A 120 -11.15 10.25 -12.27
CA ALA A 120 -10.96 11.55 -12.93
C ALA A 120 -9.47 11.94 -12.95
N GLY A 121 -8.76 11.71 -11.87
CA GLY A 121 -7.32 11.92 -11.79
C GLY A 121 -6.52 11.01 -12.73
N LEU A 122 -6.84 9.72 -12.80
CA LEU A 122 -6.22 8.78 -13.75
C LEU A 122 -6.44 9.22 -15.21
N LYS A 123 -7.65 9.67 -15.54
CA LYS A 123 -7.98 10.19 -16.88
C LYS A 123 -7.20 11.46 -17.21
N LYS A 124 -7.00 12.38 -16.25
CA LYS A 124 -6.15 13.56 -16.43
C LYS A 124 -4.68 13.19 -16.69
N ALA A 125 -4.21 12.09 -16.11
CA ALA A 125 -2.88 11.53 -16.38
C ALA A 125 -2.81 10.73 -17.70
N HIS A 126 -3.91 10.61 -18.44
CA HIS A 126 -4.03 9.75 -19.64
C HIS A 126 -3.70 8.27 -19.37
N TYR A 127 -3.90 7.82 -18.13
CA TYR A 127 -3.67 6.44 -17.74
C TYR A 127 -4.90 5.57 -18.03
N GLN A 128 -4.71 4.37 -18.61
CA GLN A 128 -5.81 3.55 -19.12
C GLN A 128 -5.94 2.17 -18.46
N ASN A 129 -4.88 1.67 -17.83
CA ASN A 129 -4.84 0.32 -17.28
C ASN A 129 -5.36 0.31 -15.83
N TYR A 130 -6.65 0.56 -15.62
CA TYR A 130 -7.21 0.59 -14.28
C TYR A 130 -8.57 -0.09 -14.18
N LEU A 131 -8.92 -0.48 -12.96
CA LEU A 131 -10.26 -0.88 -12.56
C LEU A 131 -10.57 -0.23 -11.21
N VAL A 132 -11.68 0.51 -11.14
CA VAL A 132 -12.08 1.26 -9.95
C VAL A 132 -13.51 0.92 -9.57
N ASP A 133 -13.78 0.78 -8.27
CA ASP A 133 -15.12 0.49 -7.76
C ASP A 133 -15.25 0.99 -6.32
N THR A 134 -16.47 0.97 -5.79
CA THR A 134 -16.75 1.28 -4.38
C THR A 134 -16.18 0.24 -3.42
N ASP A 135 -16.08 -1.01 -3.86
CA ASP A 135 -15.57 -2.14 -3.05
C ASP A 135 -14.91 -3.20 -3.93
N LEU A 136 -14.31 -4.22 -3.30
CA LEU A 136 -13.81 -5.41 -3.99
C LEU A 136 -15.00 -6.28 -4.46
N THR A 137 -15.50 -5.96 -5.65
CA THR A 137 -16.60 -6.70 -6.28
C THR A 137 -16.14 -8.06 -6.83
N PRO A 138 -17.06 -9.02 -7.04
CA PRO A 138 -16.72 -10.31 -7.67
C PRO A 138 -15.99 -10.15 -9.02
N SER A 139 -16.43 -9.21 -9.85
CA SER A 139 -15.80 -8.90 -11.13
C SER A 139 -14.36 -8.38 -10.96
N MET A 140 -14.15 -7.43 -10.02
CA MET A 140 -12.80 -6.92 -9.74
C MET A 140 -11.88 -8.02 -9.21
N LYS A 141 -12.39 -8.90 -8.34
CA LYS A 141 -11.66 -10.05 -7.83
C LYS A 141 -11.22 -10.97 -8.95
N GLU A 142 -12.10 -11.29 -9.89
CA GLU A 142 -11.81 -12.14 -11.03
C GLU A 142 -10.74 -11.51 -11.94
N VAL A 143 -10.88 -10.22 -12.27
CA VAL A 143 -9.89 -9.48 -13.06
C VAL A 143 -8.54 -9.45 -12.35
N PHE A 144 -8.50 -9.19 -11.05
CA PHE A 144 -7.25 -9.17 -10.27
C PHE A 144 -6.54 -10.53 -10.30
N LEU A 145 -7.26 -11.63 -10.01
CA LEU A 145 -6.72 -12.99 -10.03
C LEU A 145 -6.22 -13.43 -11.40
N ASN A 146 -6.92 -13.01 -12.47
CA ASN A 146 -6.52 -13.30 -13.84
C ASN A 146 -5.32 -12.46 -14.30
N TYR A 147 -5.16 -11.26 -13.75
CA TYR A 147 -4.09 -10.34 -14.13
C TYR A 147 -2.77 -10.69 -13.43
N VAL A 148 -2.77 -10.86 -12.11
CA VAL A 148 -1.56 -11.07 -11.30
C VAL A 148 -0.92 -12.43 -11.64
N LYS A 149 0.39 -12.44 -11.91
CA LYS A 149 1.17 -13.61 -12.29
C LYS A 149 2.42 -13.76 -11.42
N PRO A 150 3.07 -14.93 -11.41
CA PRO A 150 4.36 -15.11 -10.75
C PRO A 150 5.37 -14.03 -11.14
N GLN A 151 6.16 -13.58 -10.16
CA GLN A 151 7.16 -12.52 -10.25
C GLN A 151 6.59 -11.08 -10.31
N ASP A 152 5.26 -10.90 -10.37
CA ASP A 152 4.66 -9.57 -10.24
C ASP A 152 4.88 -9.03 -8.81
N PHE A 153 4.96 -7.72 -8.74
CA PHE A 153 5.01 -6.96 -7.50
C PHE A 153 3.69 -6.23 -7.29
N VAL A 154 3.00 -6.53 -6.18
CA VAL A 154 1.72 -5.93 -5.84
C VAL A 154 1.92 -4.96 -4.68
N PHE A 155 1.69 -3.68 -4.91
CA PHE A 155 1.68 -2.64 -3.88
C PHE A 155 0.25 -2.39 -3.41
N ILE A 156 0.00 -2.48 -2.11
CA ILE A 156 -1.34 -2.32 -1.54
C ILE A 156 -1.31 -1.26 -0.45
N LYS A 157 -2.08 -0.18 -0.63
CA LYS A 157 -2.21 0.88 0.37
C LYS A 157 -3.62 1.47 0.42
N GLY A 158 -4.13 1.70 1.64
CA GLY A 158 -5.43 2.31 1.88
C GLY A 158 -5.70 2.56 3.35
N SER A 159 -6.78 3.27 3.66
CA SER A 159 -7.24 3.40 5.04
C SER A 159 -7.80 2.07 5.58
N ARG A 160 -7.55 1.76 6.86
CA ARG A 160 -7.94 0.51 7.52
C ARG A 160 -9.39 0.09 7.25
N GLY A 161 -10.33 1.02 7.30
CA GLY A 161 -11.74 0.72 7.12
C GLY A 161 -12.13 0.28 5.70
N ILE A 162 -11.23 0.41 4.72
CA ILE A 162 -11.45 -0.03 3.32
C ILE A 162 -11.15 -1.52 3.17
N LYS A 163 -10.39 -2.10 4.10
CA LYS A 163 -10.05 -3.54 4.12
C LYS A 163 -9.33 -4.00 2.84
N THR A 164 -8.28 -3.26 2.47
CA THR A 164 -7.44 -3.61 1.30
C THR A 164 -6.66 -4.90 1.49
N GLU A 165 -6.52 -5.40 2.72
CA GLU A 165 -5.94 -6.72 3.04
C GLU A 165 -6.61 -7.88 2.33
N ARG A 166 -7.87 -7.72 1.91
CA ARG A 166 -8.59 -8.73 1.11
C ARG A 166 -7.89 -9.06 -0.22
N PHE A 167 -7.13 -8.13 -0.78
CA PHE A 167 -6.32 -8.40 -1.97
C PHE A 167 -5.08 -9.23 -1.64
N VAL A 168 -4.51 -9.08 -0.43
CA VAL A 168 -3.43 -9.95 0.05
C VAL A 168 -3.93 -11.38 0.15
N ASP A 169 -5.12 -11.59 0.73
CA ASP A 169 -5.73 -12.92 0.89
C ASP A 169 -5.94 -13.64 -0.45
N LEU A 170 -6.17 -12.90 -1.55
CA LEU A 170 -6.32 -13.47 -2.89
C LEU A 170 -5.02 -14.05 -3.46
N CYS A 171 -3.86 -13.60 -2.98
CA CYS A 171 -2.55 -14.02 -3.51
C CYS A 171 -1.95 -15.22 -2.79
N GLU A 172 -2.68 -15.93 -1.93
CA GLU A 172 -2.19 -17.06 -1.13
C GLU A 172 -0.89 -16.74 -0.35
N PRO A 173 -0.93 -15.77 0.56
CA PRO A 173 0.25 -15.28 1.24
C PRO A 173 0.85 -16.32 2.19
N LEU A 174 2.19 -16.32 2.31
CA LEU A 174 2.92 -17.11 3.28
C LEU A 174 3.00 -16.36 4.61
N ASN A 175 2.76 -17.07 5.74
CA ASN A 175 2.87 -16.52 7.10
C ASN A 175 2.08 -15.20 7.31
N TRP A 176 0.90 -15.13 6.72
CA TRP A 176 0.02 -13.98 6.80
C TRP A 176 -1.15 -14.23 7.77
N ASN A 177 -1.45 -13.23 8.58
CA ASN A 177 -2.65 -13.21 9.41
C ASN A 177 -3.44 -11.93 9.10
N SER A 178 -4.56 -12.07 8.42
CA SER A 178 -5.46 -10.97 8.07
C SER A 178 -6.31 -10.47 9.24
N LYS A 179 -6.31 -11.22 10.37
CA LYS A 179 -7.15 -10.91 11.54
C LYS A 179 -6.38 -10.02 12.51
N TYR A 180 -6.60 -8.73 12.42
CA TYR A 180 -6.36 -7.73 13.45
C TYR A 180 -7.50 -6.73 13.50
#